data_28649035c8ce74d211cc88f7081e4b83
#
_entry.id   28649035c8ce74d211cc88f7081e4b83
#
_cell.length_a   1.000
_cell.length_b   1.000
_cell.length_c   1.000
_cell.angle_alpha   90.00
_cell.angle_beta   90.00
_cell.angle_gamma   90.00
#
_symmetry.space_group_name_H-M   'P 1'
#
loop_
_entity.id
_entity.type
_entity.pdbx_description
1 polymer ?
#
loop_
_entity_poly.entity_id
_entity_poly.type
_entity_poly.pdbx_seq_one_letter_code
_entity_poly.pdbx_strand_id
1 'polypeptide(L)'
;MNSELNTPLSAETTLPTPALQGFRLMRFEVLNWGTFDQQIWHLAVEGDNSLLTGNIGSGKSTLVDGLTTLLVPTRKLAFNKAAGAEEKERSLESYFHGFYTSQQDDYGKARPVGLRGKDHYSVLLAQFHSSALQQSVTLAQVC
;
A
#
# COMPACT_ATOMS: atom_id res chain seq x y z
N MET A 1 14.69 -24.65 -63.40
CA MET A 1 15.29 -25.27 -62.21
C MET A 1 15.86 -24.12 -61.40
N ASN A 2 15.05 -23.53 -60.58
CA ASN A 2 15.43 -22.44 -59.66
C ASN A 2 15.22 -22.96 -58.25
N SER A 3 16.33 -23.12 -57.56
CA SER A 3 16.34 -23.40 -56.12
C SER A 3 16.32 -22.08 -55.36
N GLU A 4 15.21 -21.72 -54.78
CA GLU A 4 15.11 -20.59 -53.87
C GLU A 4 15.74 -20.97 -52.54
N LEU A 5 16.78 -20.21 -52.19
CA LEU A 5 17.39 -20.22 -50.87
C LEU A 5 16.43 -19.56 -49.85
N ASN A 6 15.86 -20.39 -49.01
CA ASN A 6 15.08 -19.96 -47.87
C ASN A 6 16.03 -19.55 -46.76
N THR A 7 16.34 -18.26 -46.65
CA THR A 7 17.10 -17.69 -45.53
C THR A 7 16.19 -17.55 -44.34
N PRO A 8 16.46 -18.16 -43.16
CA PRO A 8 15.64 -17.92 -41.98
C PRO A 8 15.93 -16.52 -41.47
N LEU A 9 14.86 -15.75 -41.34
CA LEU A 9 14.85 -14.41 -40.80
C LEU A 9 15.42 -14.39 -39.37
N SER A 10 16.34 -13.49 -39.18
CA SER A 10 17.08 -13.18 -37.96
C SER A 10 16.32 -13.27 -36.67
N ALA A 11 16.94 -13.93 -35.68
CA ALA A 11 16.59 -13.86 -34.29
C ALA A 11 16.46 -12.39 -33.85
N GLU A 12 15.29 -12.02 -33.37
CA GLU A 12 15.10 -10.76 -32.66
C GLU A 12 16.04 -10.74 -31.44
N THR A 13 17.07 -9.91 -31.53
CA THR A 13 17.92 -9.57 -30.39
C THR A 13 17.05 -8.74 -29.45
N THR A 14 16.39 -9.39 -28.52
CA THR A 14 15.75 -8.70 -27.38
C THR A 14 16.88 -8.04 -26.59
N LEU A 15 17.00 -6.71 -26.73
CA LEU A 15 17.88 -5.93 -25.90
C LEU A 15 17.54 -6.24 -24.43
N PRO A 16 18.52 -6.55 -23.58
CA PRO A 16 18.25 -6.80 -22.18
C PRO A 16 17.58 -5.57 -21.58
N THR A 17 16.39 -5.73 -21.06
CA THR A 17 15.68 -4.67 -20.32
C THR A 17 16.63 -4.20 -19.21
N PRO A 18 16.99 -2.90 -19.13
CA PRO A 18 17.91 -2.42 -18.11
C PRO A 18 17.35 -2.83 -16.75
N ALA A 19 18.18 -3.53 -15.95
CA ALA A 19 17.80 -3.94 -14.62
C ALA A 19 17.31 -2.71 -13.85
N LEU A 20 16.07 -2.75 -13.37
CA LEU A 20 15.48 -1.67 -12.61
C LEU A 20 16.34 -1.44 -11.36
N GLN A 21 16.90 -0.24 -11.24
CA GLN A 21 17.76 0.10 -10.10
C GLN A 21 16.92 0.36 -8.86
N GLY A 22 17.49 0.03 -7.68
CA GLY A 22 16.88 0.27 -6.39
C GLY A 22 15.99 -0.86 -5.88
N PHE A 23 15.40 -0.61 -4.72
CA PHE A 23 14.46 -1.53 -4.08
C PHE A 23 13.05 -1.31 -4.64
N ARG A 24 12.43 -2.38 -5.09
CA ARG A 24 11.06 -2.39 -5.63
C ARG A 24 10.13 -3.09 -4.64
N LEU A 25 8.92 -2.56 -4.46
CA LEU A 25 7.91 -3.18 -3.62
C LEU A 25 7.46 -4.51 -4.25
N MET A 26 7.61 -5.59 -3.50
CA MET A 26 7.15 -6.92 -3.92
C MET A 26 5.76 -7.20 -3.38
N ARG A 27 5.56 -6.95 -2.08
CA ARG A 27 4.33 -7.24 -1.36
C ARG A 27 4.11 -6.24 -0.23
N PHE A 28 2.86 -5.87 -0.02
CA PHE A 28 2.43 -5.07 1.12
C PHE A 28 1.25 -5.76 1.81
N GLU A 29 1.30 -5.84 3.13
CA GLU A 29 0.28 -6.47 3.96
C GLU A 29 -0.17 -5.55 5.07
N VAL A 30 -1.45 -5.60 5.38
CA VAL A 30 -2.05 -4.87 6.49
C VAL A 30 -2.97 -5.79 7.31
N LEU A 31 -2.89 -5.65 8.62
CA LEU A 31 -3.82 -6.23 9.59
C LEU A 31 -4.33 -5.09 10.46
N ASN A 32 -5.65 -4.99 10.64
CA ASN A 32 -6.29 -4.00 11.50
C ASN A 32 -5.88 -2.54 11.19
N TRP A 33 -5.89 -2.16 9.92
CA TRP A 33 -5.51 -0.83 9.47
C TRP A 33 -6.69 -0.11 8.81
N GLY A 34 -7.10 1.04 9.36
CA GLY A 34 -8.30 1.74 8.90
C GLY A 34 -9.54 0.83 8.98
N THR A 35 -10.28 0.71 7.91
CA THR A 35 -11.46 -0.17 7.82
C THR A 35 -11.14 -1.62 7.46
N PHE A 36 -9.88 -1.95 7.23
CA PHE A 36 -9.41 -3.34 7.09
C PHE A 36 -9.32 -3.96 8.48
N ASP A 37 -10.19 -4.93 8.79
CA ASP A 37 -10.38 -5.44 10.13
C ASP A 37 -10.32 -6.98 10.20
N GLN A 38 -9.71 -7.50 11.27
CA GLN A 38 -9.66 -8.90 11.70
C GLN A 38 -9.12 -9.91 10.68
N GLN A 39 -8.56 -9.48 9.56
CA GLN A 39 -7.90 -10.35 8.60
C GLN A 39 -6.71 -9.65 7.94
N ILE A 40 -5.79 -10.45 7.42
CA ILE A 40 -4.64 -9.94 6.67
C ILE A 40 -5.08 -9.65 5.24
N TRP A 41 -4.94 -8.39 4.83
CA TRP A 41 -5.11 -7.97 3.46
C TRP A 41 -3.73 -7.80 2.82
N HIS A 42 -3.59 -8.29 1.60
CA HIS A 42 -2.31 -8.22 0.90
C HIS A 42 -2.47 -7.61 -0.50
N LEU A 43 -1.44 -6.90 -0.90
CA LEU A 43 -1.25 -6.36 -2.24
C LEU A 43 0.06 -6.92 -2.79
N ALA A 44 0.00 -7.78 -3.80
CA ALA A 44 1.15 -8.28 -4.53
C ALA A 44 1.42 -7.35 -5.71
N VAL A 45 2.58 -6.69 -5.71
CA VAL A 45 3.03 -5.74 -6.74
C VAL A 45 4.15 -6.34 -7.59
N GLU A 46 4.88 -7.31 -7.01
CA GLU A 46 5.94 -8.10 -7.66
C GLU A 46 7.07 -7.28 -8.28
N GLY A 47 7.29 -6.07 -7.77
CA GLY A 47 8.33 -5.16 -8.24
C GLY A 47 7.97 -4.36 -9.49
N ASP A 48 6.78 -4.55 -10.05
CA ASP A 48 6.32 -3.87 -11.24
C ASP A 48 5.57 -2.56 -10.95
N ASN A 49 5.28 -1.80 -12.00
CA ASN A 49 4.37 -0.67 -11.92
C ASN A 49 2.94 -1.20 -11.83
N SER A 50 2.22 -0.78 -10.80
CA SER A 50 0.86 -1.26 -10.53
C SER A 50 -0.11 -0.10 -10.42
N LEU A 51 -1.34 -0.32 -10.89
CA LEU A 51 -2.44 0.62 -10.78
C LEU A 51 -3.46 0.11 -9.78
N LEU A 52 -3.65 0.83 -8.67
CA LEU A 52 -4.66 0.51 -7.67
C LEU A 52 -6.01 1.13 -8.05
N THR A 53 -6.94 0.30 -8.50
CA THR A 53 -8.28 0.72 -8.94
C THR A 53 -9.36 0.21 -7.97
N GLY A 54 -10.53 0.78 -8.04
CA GLY A 54 -11.71 0.37 -7.26
C GLY A 54 -12.66 1.55 -7.01
N ASN A 55 -13.83 1.24 -6.50
CA ASN A 55 -14.88 2.21 -6.20
C ASN A 55 -14.46 3.22 -5.11
N ILE A 56 -15.19 4.33 -5.01
CA ILE A 56 -15.06 5.27 -3.89
C ILE A 56 -15.33 4.50 -2.58
N GLY A 57 -14.49 4.72 -1.57
CA GLY A 57 -14.63 4.02 -0.29
C GLY A 57 -14.02 2.62 -0.21
N SER A 58 -13.43 2.07 -1.29
CA SER A 58 -12.84 0.72 -1.30
C SER A 58 -11.51 0.58 -0.55
N GLY A 59 -11.02 1.60 0.14
CA GLY A 59 -9.80 1.54 0.94
C GLY A 59 -8.49 1.81 0.19
N LYS A 60 -8.53 2.25 -1.08
CA LYS A 60 -7.30 2.56 -1.86
C LYS A 60 -6.36 3.54 -1.13
N SER A 61 -6.89 4.67 -0.72
CA SER A 61 -6.10 5.66 0.03
C SER A 61 -5.61 5.13 1.37
N THR A 62 -6.38 4.27 2.04
CA THR A 62 -6.02 3.63 3.30
C THR A 62 -4.79 2.73 3.14
N LEU A 63 -4.71 1.97 2.03
CA LEU A 63 -3.52 1.17 1.71
C LEU A 63 -2.29 2.04 1.39
N VAL A 64 -2.47 3.11 0.60
CA VAL A 64 -1.39 4.07 0.29
C VAL A 64 -0.89 4.75 1.56
N ASP A 65 -1.79 5.17 2.44
CA ASP A 65 -1.45 5.80 3.72
C ASP A 65 -0.72 4.82 4.66
N GLY A 66 -1.09 3.52 4.64
CA GLY A 66 -0.36 2.47 5.35
C GLY A 66 1.07 2.30 4.85
N LEU A 67 1.27 2.23 3.54
CA LEU A 67 2.61 2.15 2.96
C LEU A 67 3.44 3.41 3.26
N THR A 68 2.82 4.58 3.18
CA THR A 68 3.45 5.86 3.54
C THR A 68 3.88 5.87 5.01
N THR A 69 3.07 5.29 5.91
CA THR A 69 3.38 5.18 7.34
C THR A 69 4.64 4.35 7.59
N LEU A 70 4.86 3.29 6.82
CA LEU A 70 6.09 2.49 6.92
C LEU A 70 7.34 3.22 6.38
N LEU A 71 7.18 4.06 5.37
CA LEU A 71 8.30 4.65 4.63
C LEU A 71 8.71 6.03 5.13
N VAL A 72 7.80 6.74 5.80
CA VAL A 72 7.99 8.14 6.20
C VAL A 72 8.06 8.25 7.72
N PRO A 73 9.06 8.93 8.28
CA PRO A 73 9.10 9.19 9.72
C PRO A 73 7.83 9.87 10.22
N THR A 74 7.29 9.43 11.35
CA THR A 74 6.00 9.88 11.92
C THR A 74 5.85 11.40 11.97
N ARG A 75 6.92 12.13 12.32
CA ARG A 75 6.93 13.61 12.35
C ARG A 75 6.74 14.30 11.00
N LYS A 76 6.89 13.56 9.89
CA LYS A 76 6.74 14.05 8.51
C LYS A 76 5.54 13.44 7.81
N LEU A 77 4.77 12.60 8.49
CA LEU A 77 3.59 11.98 7.93
C LEU A 77 2.55 13.05 7.59
N ALA A 78 2.13 13.05 6.33
CA ALA A 78 0.99 13.81 5.85
C ALA A 78 0.11 12.84 5.06
N PHE A 79 -1.06 12.53 5.60
CA PHE A 79 -2.01 11.67 4.90
C PHE A 79 -2.73 12.45 3.80
N ASN A 80 -3.05 11.75 2.71
CA ASN A 80 -3.74 12.36 1.59
C ASN A 80 -5.14 12.80 2.02
N LYS A 81 -5.34 14.11 2.13
CA LYS A 81 -6.64 14.71 2.46
C LYS A 81 -7.51 14.66 1.20
N ALA A 82 -8.61 13.91 1.24
CA ALA A 82 -9.66 14.08 0.24
C ALA A 82 -10.17 15.53 0.33
N ALA A 83 -10.44 16.16 -0.82
CA ALA A 83 -10.98 17.51 -0.84
C ALA A 83 -12.25 17.58 0.03
N GLY A 84 -12.23 18.36 1.11
CA GLY A 84 -13.33 18.52 2.06
C GLY A 84 -13.26 17.70 3.35
N ALA A 85 -12.24 16.86 3.54
CA ALA A 85 -12.05 16.14 4.81
C ALA A 85 -11.36 17.04 5.85
N GLU A 86 -11.87 17.10 7.07
CA GLU A 86 -11.23 17.78 8.18
C GLU A 86 -9.91 17.12 8.58
N GLU A 87 -8.97 17.89 9.15
CA GLU A 87 -7.63 17.39 9.54
C GLU A 87 -7.66 16.20 10.51
N LYS A 88 -8.75 16.08 11.27
CA LYS A 88 -8.94 15.02 12.28
C LYS A 88 -9.38 13.67 11.71
N GLU A 89 -9.85 13.63 10.46
CA GLU A 89 -10.40 12.40 9.87
C GLU A 89 -9.33 11.38 9.47
N ARG A 90 -8.10 11.84 9.21
CA ARG A 90 -6.99 10.96 8.85
C ARG A 90 -5.79 11.22 9.75
N SER A 91 -5.67 10.42 10.77
CA SER A 91 -4.55 10.41 11.70
C SER A 91 -4.12 8.96 11.94
N LEU A 92 -2.93 8.74 12.50
CA LEU A 92 -2.51 7.41 12.93
C LEU A 92 -3.55 6.79 13.87
N GLU A 93 -4.05 7.57 14.82
CA GLU A 93 -5.08 7.13 15.75
C GLU A 93 -6.36 6.67 15.03
N SER A 94 -6.82 7.42 14.01
CA SER A 94 -8.01 7.04 13.24
C SER A 94 -7.80 5.75 12.46
N TYR A 95 -6.60 5.50 11.95
CA TYR A 95 -6.26 4.24 11.28
C TYR A 95 -6.15 3.07 12.24
N PHE A 96 -5.56 3.26 13.44
CA PHE A 96 -5.46 2.19 14.44
C PHE A 96 -6.82 1.77 14.97
N HIS A 97 -7.66 2.74 15.31
CA HIS A 97 -9.00 2.46 15.80
C HIS A 97 -10.01 2.12 14.69
N GLY A 98 -9.68 2.39 13.43
CA GLY A 98 -10.58 2.16 12.30
C GLY A 98 -11.83 3.02 12.41
N PHE A 99 -11.70 4.32 12.65
CA PHE A 99 -12.83 5.23 12.74
C PHE A 99 -13.59 5.27 11.42
N TYR A 100 -14.90 5.05 11.47
CA TYR A 100 -15.77 4.98 10.29
C TYR A 100 -16.98 5.91 10.37
N THR A 101 -17.32 6.41 11.56
CA THR A 101 -18.42 7.36 11.79
C THR A 101 -18.18 8.16 13.06
N SER A 102 -19.06 9.11 13.34
CA SER A 102 -19.10 9.83 14.61
C SER A 102 -20.51 9.78 15.18
N GLN A 103 -20.63 9.65 16.50
CA GLN A 103 -21.89 9.73 17.24
C GLN A 103 -21.85 10.94 18.17
N GLN A 104 -22.99 11.59 18.35
CA GLN A 104 -23.12 12.66 19.34
C GLN A 104 -23.35 12.03 20.73
N ASP A 105 -22.62 12.49 21.73
CA ASP A 105 -22.89 12.14 23.12
C ASP A 105 -24.09 12.95 23.65
N ASP A 106 -24.52 12.64 24.88
CA ASP A 106 -25.64 13.28 25.54
C ASP A 106 -25.51 14.79 25.70
N TYR A 107 -24.31 15.34 25.49
CA TYR A 107 -23.99 16.77 25.54
C TYR A 107 -23.85 17.38 24.13
N GLY A 108 -24.18 16.63 23.06
CA GLY A 108 -24.10 17.08 21.67
C GLY A 108 -22.69 17.12 21.10
N LYS A 109 -21.69 16.53 21.79
CA LYS A 109 -20.31 16.49 21.32
C LYS A 109 -20.08 15.25 20.44
N ALA A 110 -19.55 15.47 19.23
CA ALA A 110 -19.21 14.39 18.32
C ALA A 110 -18.05 13.55 18.88
N ARG A 111 -18.26 12.23 18.97
CA ARG A 111 -17.23 11.24 19.32
C ARG A 111 -17.02 10.27 18.16
N PRO A 112 -15.77 10.01 17.76
CA PRO A 112 -15.51 9.03 16.72
C PRO A 112 -15.85 7.63 17.20
N VAL A 113 -16.43 6.83 16.31
CA VAL A 113 -16.73 5.41 16.53
C VAL A 113 -15.78 4.59 15.70
N GLY A 114 -15.04 3.71 16.36
CA GLY A 114 -14.05 2.83 15.76
C GLY A 114 -14.45 1.36 15.77
N LEU A 115 -13.85 0.60 14.89
CA LEU A 115 -13.99 -0.86 14.82
C LEU A 115 -13.24 -1.55 15.97
N ARG A 116 -12.18 -0.90 16.51
CA ARG A 116 -11.24 -1.50 17.46
C ARG A 116 -11.05 -0.62 18.70
N GLY A 117 -10.96 -1.29 19.84
CA GLY A 117 -10.59 -0.68 21.12
C GLY A 117 -9.06 -0.67 21.33
N LYS A 118 -8.65 -0.34 22.57
CA LYS A 118 -7.23 -0.23 22.95
C LYS A 118 -6.51 -1.58 23.08
N ASP A 119 -7.24 -2.67 23.12
CA ASP A 119 -6.70 -4.03 23.32
C ASP A 119 -6.36 -4.72 21.97
N HIS A 120 -6.42 -3.97 20.88
CA HIS A 120 -6.11 -4.45 19.56
C HIS A 120 -4.77 -3.86 19.08
N TYR A 121 -4.14 -4.54 18.15
CA TYR A 121 -2.94 -4.07 17.47
C TYR A 121 -3.15 -4.03 15.97
N SER A 122 -2.42 -3.17 15.30
CA SER A 122 -2.34 -3.09 13.84
C SER A 122 -0.95 -3.53 13.39
N VAL A 123 -0.87 -4.19 12.24
CA VAL A 123 0.41 -4.57 11.62
C VAL A 123 0.45 -4.09 10.19
N LEU A 124 1.53 -3.43 9.85
CA LEU A 124 1.89 -3.07 8.48
C LEU A 124 3.19 -3.79 8.13
N LEU A 125 3.24 -4.46 6.98
CA LEU A 125 4.43 -5.18 6.53
C LEU A 125 4.63 -4.93 5.03
N ALA A 126 5.84 -4.54 4.63
CA ALA A 126 6.20 -4.37 3.23
C ALA A 126 7.52 -5.05 2.92
N GLN A 127 7.53 -5.88 1.89
CA GLN A 127 8.72 -6.54 1.36
C GLN A 127 9.18 -5.84 0.10
N PHE A 128 10.47 -5.54 0.03
CA PHE A 128 11.14 -4.94 -1.11
C PHE A 128 12.27 -5.85 -1.59
N HIS A 129 12.52 -5.83 -2.89
CA HIS A 129 13.65 -6.54 -3.52
C HIS A 129 14.41 -5.62 -4.46
N SER A 130 15.73 -5.77 -4.47
CA SER A 130 16.62 -5.14 -5.46
C SER A 130 17.28 -6.20 -6.31
N SER A 131 16.93 -6.26 -7.59
CA SER A 131 17.53 -7.20 -8.53
C SER A 131 19.02 -6.88 -8.79
N ALA A 132 19.41 -5.60 -8.74
CA ALA A 132 20.79 -5.21 -8.92
C ALA A 132 21.70 -5.64 -7.76
N LEU A 133 21.18 -5.62 -6.52
CA LEU A 133 21.91 -6.01 -5.31
C LEU A 133 21.65 -7.46 -4.89
N GLN A 134 20.70 -8.15 -5.51
CA GLN A 134 20.23 -9.49 -5.11
C GLN A 134 19.85 -9.54 -3.63
N GLN A 135 19.19 -8.50 -3.14
CA GLN A 135 18.84 -8.34 -1.73
C GLN A 135 17.35 -8.06 -1.55
N SER A 136 16.80 -8.59 -0.47
CA SER A 136 15.45 -8.27 -0.02
C SER A 136 15.48 -7.60 1.34
N VAL A 137 14.58 -6.63 1.53
CA VAL A 137 14.37 -5.93 2.78
C VAL A 137 12.88 -6.03 3.14
N THR A 138 12.59 -6.37 4.38
CA THR A 138 11.23 -6.35 4.92
C THR A 138 11.14 -5.29 6.00
N LEU A 139 10.21 -4.36 5.83
CA LEU A 139 9.83 -3.38 6.84
C LEU A 139 8.57 -3.87 7.53
N ALA A 140 8.54 -3.78 8.86
CA ALA A 140 7.36 -4.11 9.65
C ALA A 140 7.14 -3.06 10.73
N GLN A 141 5.89 -2.68 10.95
CA GLN A 141 5.47 -1.81 12.03
C GLN A 141 4.28 -2.44 12.75
N VAL A 142 4.38 -2.50 14.07
CA VAL A 142 3.30 -2.92 14.96
C VAL A 142 2.90 -1.71 15.80
N CYS A 143 1.62 -1.46 15.92
CA CYS A 143 1.03 -0.31 16.64
C CYS A 143 -0.08 -0.78 17.56
#